data_cada0398d03ee137f05b1454dbd39956
#
_entry.id   cada0398d03ee137f05b1454dbd39956
#
_cell.length_a   1.000
_cell.length_b   1.000
_cell.length_c   1.000
_cell.angle_alpha   90.00
_cell.angle_beta   90.00
_cell.angle_gamma   90.00
#
_symmetry.space_group_name_H-M   'P 1'
#
loop_
_entity.id
_entity.type
_entity.pdbx_description
1 polymer ?
#
loop_
_entity_poly.entity_id
_entity_poly.type
_entity_poly.pdbx_seq_one_letter_code
_entity_poly.pdbx_strand_id
1 'polypeptide(L)'
;MSAYRYFEIMNYNILEKESETKGSFYIEEGGETLAEMTYSKAGQERIIVDHTEVNEVLRGKGAGVQLVAYAVGFVRKKGIKMLPLCPFAKATLQRHPEWKDVW
;
A
#
# COMPACT_ATOMS: atom_id res chain seq x y z
N MET A 1 -16.30 -17.28 -3.67
CA MET A 1 -15.40 -17.57 -3.15
C MET A 1 -14.30 -16.83 -3.46
N SER A 2 -14.11 -16.60 -4.48
CA SER A 2 -13.13 -16.05 -4.86
C SER A 2 -12.56 -14.89 -4.22
N ALA A 3 -13.23 -13.80 -4.04
CA ALA A 3 -12.65 -12.63 -3.45
C ALA A 3 -12.22 -12.85 -2.02
N TYR A 4 -12.99 -13.55 -1.26
CA TYR A 4 -12.69 -13.84 0.10
C TYR A 4 -11.50 -14.76 0.20
N ARG A 5 -11.44 -15.79 -0.66
CA ARG A 5 -10.38 -16.68 -0.69
C ARG A 5 -9.12 -16.01 -1.12
N TYR A 6 -9.21 -15.11 -2.04
CA TYR A 6 -8.09 -14.35 -2.53
C TYR A 6 -7.45 -13.59 -1.38
N PHE A 7 -8.23 -12.95 -0.55
CA PHE A 7 -7.73 -12.24 0.59
C PHE A 7 -7.02 -13.15 1.57
N GLU A 8 -7.55 -14.30 1.83
CA GLU A 8 -6.91 -15.24 2.73
C GLU A 8 -5.57 -15.68 2.22
N ILE A 9 -5.49 -15.97 0.94
CA ILE A 9 -4.26 -16.45 0.35
C ILE A 9 -3.19 -15.38 0.31
N MET A 10 -3.59 -14.15 0.05
CA MET A 10 -2.65 -13.07 -0.14
C MET A 10 -2.51 -12.16 1.05
N ASN A 11 -3.05 -12.58 2.18
CA ASN A 11 -3.07 -11.71 3.33
C ASN A 11 -1.75 -11.67 4.07
N TYR A 12 -1.01 -10.60 3.89
CA TYR A 12 0.20 -10.35 4.62
C TYR A 12 -0.12 -9.48 5.83
N ASN A 13 0.68 -9.64 6.87
CA ASN A 13 0.55 -8.80 8.04
C ASN A 13 1.27 -7.49 7.75
N ILE A 14 0.52 -6.45 7.45
CA ILE A 14 1.08 -5.16 7.08
C ILE A 14 1.12 -4.25 8.28
N LEU A 15 2.29 -3.67 8.51
CA LEU A 15 2.54 -2.79 9.63
C LEU A 15 2.64 -1.36 9.13
N GLU A 16 2.48 -0.41 10.06
CA GLU A 16 2.55 1.01 9.74
C GLU A 16 3.56 1.71 10.61
N LYS A 17 4.21 2.71 10.08
CA LYS A 17 4.97 3.63 10.91
C LYS A 17 4.85 5.00 10.28
N GLU A 18 4.94 6.03 11.10
CA GLU A 18 4.69 7.36 10.62
C GLU A 18 5.41 8.39 11.48
N SER A 19 5.87 9.45 10.84
CA SER A 19 6.43 10.60 11.51
C SER A 19 5.52 11.78 11.19
N GLU A 20 5.97 12.96 11.51
CA GLU A 20 5.19 14.16 11.26
C GLU A 20 4.93 14.40 9.77
N THR A 21 5.90 14.07 8.93
CA THR A 21 5.81 14.39 7.50
C THR A 21 5.78 13.19 6.58
N LYS A 22 6.10 12.00 7.08
CA LYS A 22 6.20 10.81 6.24
C LYS A 22 5.65 9.60 6.94
N GLY A 23 5.49 8.51 6.19
CA GLY A 23 5.09 7.25 6.76
C GLY A 23 5.37 6.11 5.82
N SER A 24 5.09 4.91 6.27
CA SER A 24 5.22 3.75 5.41
C SER A 24 4.31 2.63 5.87
N PHE A 25 3.99 1.75 4.93
CA PHE A 25 3.30 0.49 5.19
C PHE A 25 4.30 -0.58 4.80
N TYR A 26 4.49 -1.58 5.65
CA TYR A 26 5.54 -2.56 5.37
C TYR A 26 5.21 -3.94 5.88
N ILE A 27 5.92 -4.91 5.33
CA ILE A 27 5.81 -6.32 5.70
C ILE A 27 7.15 -6.72 6.27
N GLU A 28 7.13 -7.26 7.48
CA GLU A 28 8.35 -7.63 8.17
C GLU A 28 8.29 -9.08 8.62
N GLU A 29 9.37 -9.81 8.47
CA GLU A 29 9.46 -11.17 8.96
C GLU A 29 10.85 -11.39 9.54
N GLY A 30 10.90 -11.96 10.73
CA GLY A 30 12.18 -12.25 11.35
C GLY A 30 13.04 -11.01 11.58
N GLY A 31 12.40 -9.87 11.77
CA GLY A 31 13.13 -8.63 11.98
C GLY A 31 13.61 -7.97 10.71
N GLU A 32 13.24 -8.52 9.57
CA GLU A 32 13.67 -7.99 8.28
C GLU A 32 12.48 -7.45 7.50
N THR A 33 12.62 -6.26 6.92
CA THR A 33 11.57 -5.66 6.11
C THR A 33 11.63 -6.26 4.72
N LEU A 34 10.58 -6.96 4.33
CA LEU A 34 10.53 -7.66 3.05
C LEU A 34 9.79 -6.89 1.97
N ALA A 35 9.01 -5.89 2.34
CA ALA A 35 8.34 -5.04 1.37
C ALA A 35 7.95 -3.76 2.07
N GLU A 36 7.97 -2.66 1.34
CA GLU A 36 7.66 -1.38 1.96
C GLU A 36 7.15 -0.38 0.93
N MET A 37 6.12 0.36 1.31
CA MET A 37 5.60 1.46 0.52
C MET A 37 5.72 2.71 1.36
N THR A 38 6.45 3.72 0.87
CA THR A 38 6.64 4.95 1.61
C THR A 38 5.75 6.04 1.07
N TYR A 39 5.36 6.96 1.92
CA TYR A 39 4.56 8.11 1.50
C TYR A 39 4.98 9.36 2.25
N SER A 40 4.64 10.50 1.66
CA SER A 40 4.82 11.80 2.28
C SER A 40 3.44 12.39 2.54
N LYS A 41 3.32 13.18 3.58
CA LYS A 41 2.07 13.85 3.90
C LYS A 41 2.03 15.18 3.18
N ALA A 42 0.94 15.45 2.47
CA ALA A 42 0.75 16.70 1.74
C ALA A 42 -0.46 17.40 2.34
N GLY A 43 -0.22 18.14 3.40
CA GLY A 43 -1.30 18.74 4.17
C GLY A 43 -2.02 17.68 4.95
N GLN A 44 -3.28 17.93 5.28
CA GLN A 44 -4.07 17.02 6.08
C GLN A 44 -5.04 16.19 5.25
N GLU A 45 -5.09 16.44 3.96
CA GLU A 45 -6.11 15.82 3.10
C GLU A 45 -5.55 14.84 2.07
N ARG A 46 -4.25 14.65 2.05
CA ARG A 46 -3.64 13.84 1.02
C ARG A 46 -2.31 13.26 1.45
N ILE A 47 -2.02 12.06 0.96
CA ILE A 47 -0.67 11.53 1.05
C ILE A 47 -0.16 11.33 -0.36
N ILE A 48 1.15 11.35 -0.51
CA ILE A 48 1.80 11.11 -1.80
C ILE A 48 2.56 9.81 -1.65
N VAL A 49 2.18 8.81 -2.43
CA VAL A 49 2.88 7.52 -2.39
C VAL A 49 4.14 7.67 -3.22
N ASP A 50 5.29 7.62 -2.56
CA ASP A 50 6.57 7.91 -3.17
C ASP A 50 7.23 6.71 -3.82
N HIS A 51 7.23 5.59 -3.14
CA HIS A 51 8.08 4.47 -3.56
C HIS A 51 7.57 3.16 -2.99
N THR A 52 7.72 2.08 -3.76
CA THR A 52 7.35 0.75 -3.32
C THR A 52 8.48 -0.20 -3.65
N GLU A 53 8.94 -0.95 -2.65
CA GLU A 53 9.98 -1.94 -2.85
C GLU A 53 9.51 -3.29 -2.34
N VAL A 54 9.82 -4.35 -3.08
CA VAL A 54 9.46 -5.70 -2.68
C VAL A 54 10.72 -6.56 -2.80
N ASN A 55 11.10 -7.20 -1.70
CA ASN A 55 12.22 -8.09 -1.67
C ASN A 55 11.96 -9.25 -2.62
N GLU A 56 13.02 -9.74 -3.21
CA GLU A 56 12.94 -10.83 -4.17
C GLU A 56 12.18 -12.04 -3.64
N VAL A 57 12.31 -12.31 -2.36
CA VAL A 57 11.63 -13.41 -1.70
C VAL A 57 10.10 -13.34 -1.86
N LEU A 58 9.57 -12.14 -1.92
CA LEU A 58 8.13 -11.95 -2.06
C LEU A 58 7.71 -11.53 -3.46
N ARG A 59 8.65 -11.47 -4.38
CA ARG A 59 8.35 -11.03 -5.73
C ARG A 59 7.40 -12.02 -6.40
N GLY A 60 6.38 -11.49 -7.08
CA GLY A 60 5.40 -12.32 -7.75
C GLY A 60 4.37 -12.94 -6.82
N LYS A 61 4.39 -12.57 -5.54
CA LYS A 61 3.47 -13.14 -4.56
C LYS A 61 2.42 -12.15 -4.08
N GLY A 62 2.24 -11.07 -4.80
CA GLY A 62 1.17 -10.12 -4.50
C GLY A 62 1.44 -9.15 -3.37
N ALA A 63 2.67 -9.10 -2.86
CA ALA A 63 2.97 -8.22 -1.73
C ALA A 63 2.76 -6.76 -2.07
N GLY A 64 3.19 -6.33 -3.26
CA GLY A 64 3.03 -4.94 -3.67
C GLY A 64 1.58 -4.54 -3.79
N VAL A 65 0.76 -5.40 -4.36
CA VAL A 65 -0.67 -5.14 -4.51
C VAL A 65 -1.32 -5.06 -3.14
N GLN A 66 -0.89 -5.91 -2.21
CA GLN A 66 -1.40 -5.88 -0.85
C GLN A 66 -1.08 -4.56 -0.16
N LEU A 67 0.12 -4.02 -0.40
CA LEU A 67 0.49 -2.74 0.16
C LEU A 67 -0.40 -1.62 -0.40
N VAL A 68 -0.68 -1.66 -1.71
CA VAL A 68 -1.57 -0.66 -2.32
C VAL A 68 -2.97 -0.80 -1.73
N ALA A 69 -3.48 -2.02 -1.60
CA ALA A 69 -4.79 -2.26 -1.02
C ALA A 69 -4.87 -1.72 0.40
N TYR A 70 -3.80 -1.92 1.16
CA TYR A 70 -3.74 -1.43 2.53
C TYR A 70 -3.79 0.10 2.54
N ALA A 71 -3.05 0.73 1.64
CA ALA A 71 -3.05 2.19 1.54
C ALA A 71 -4.44 2.71 1.18
N VAL A 72 -5.17 2.01 0.31
CA VAL A 72 -6.54 2.37 -0.05
C VAL A 72 -7.41 2.38 1.20
N GLY A 73 -7.32 1.33 2.02
CA GLY A 73 -8.09 1.26 3.26
C GLY A 73 -7.70 2.36 4.23
N PHE A 74 -6.40 2.65 4.30
CA PHE A 74 -5.87 3.67 5.19
C PHE A 74 -6.46 5.06 4.85
N VAL A 75 -6.42 5.44 3.57
CA VAL A 75 -6.93 6.77 3.19
C VAL A 75 -8.45 6.83 3.28
N ARG A 76 -9.14 5.74 3.01
CA ARG A 76 -10.59 5.70 3.16
C ARG A 76 -10.99 5.94 4.60
N LYS A 77 -10.30 5.27 5.51
CA LYS A 77 -10.60 5.37 6.92
C LYS A 77 -10.38 6.80 7.42
N LYS A 78 -9.39 7.47 6.88
CA LYS A 78 -9.09 8.84 7.28
C LYS A 78 -9.86 9.89 6.47
N GLY A 79 -10.55 9.49 5.44
CA GLY A 79 -11.29 10.43 4.61
C GLY A 79 -10.40 11.32 3.78
N ILE A 80 -9.23 10.82 3.39
CA ILE A 80 -8.28 11.59 2.60
C ILE A 80 -8.03 10.89 1.27
N LYS A 81 -7.15 11.44 0.45
CA LYS A 81 -6.85 10.88 -0.87
C LYS A 81 -5.37 10.58 -1.00
N MET A 82 -5.00 9.84 -2.03
CA MET A 82 -3.60 9.59 -2.29
C MET A 82 -3.24 10.00 -3.72
N LEU A 83 -2.03 10.50 -3.87
CA LEU A 83 -1.47 10.81 -5.16
C LEU A 83 -0.35 9.80 -5.42
N PRO A 84 -0.52 8.89 -6.37
CA PRO A 84 0.51 7.88 -6.62
C PRO A 84 1.58 8.39 -7.57
N LEU A 85 2.71 8.81 -7.01
CA LEU A 85 3.87 9.16 -7.83
C LEU A 85 4.68 7.91 -8.17
N CYS A 86 4.56 6.88 -7.35
CA CYS A 86 5.22 5.62 -7.60
C CYS A 86 4.56 4.93 -8.80
N PRO A 87 5.30 4.60 -9.85
CA PRO A 87 4.70 3.96 -11.03
C PRO A 87 3.99 2.65 -10.73
N PHE A 88 4.52 1.86 -9.80
CA PHE A 88 3.88 0.61 -9.44
C PHE A 88 2.51 0.86 -8.82
N ALA A 89 2.43 1.81 -7.88
CA ALA A 89 1.18 2.11 -7.20
C ALA A 89 0.16 2.65 -8.20
N LYS A 90 0.61 3.52 -9.08
CA LYS A 90 -0.29 4.10 -10.08
C LYS A 90 -0.85 3.02 -11.00
N ALA A 91 0.00 2.15 -11.50
CA ALA A 91 -0.43 1.08 -12.38
C ALA A 91 -1.42 0.14 -11.68
N THR A 92 -1.15 -0.15 -10.41
CA THR A 92 -2.03 -1.02 -9.64
C THR A 92 -3.40 -0.37 -9.45
N LEU A 93 -3.41 0.91 -9.10
CA LEU A 93 -4.67 1.63 -8.92
C LEU A 93 -5.47 1.70 -10.22
N GLN A 94 -4.77 1.86 -11.34
CA GLN A 94 -5.44 1.90 -12.63
C GLN A 94 -6.11 0.58 -12.98
N ARG A 95 -5.58 -0.51 -12.49
CA ARG A 95 -6.16 -1.83 -12.74
C ARG A 95 -7.31 -2.17 -11.80
N HIS A 96 -7.58 -1.31 -10.81
CA HIS A 96 -8.60 -1.56 -9.82
C HIS A 96 -9.61 -0.41 -9.77
N PRO A 97 -10.59 -0.42 -10.68
CA PRO A 97 -11.58 0.68 -10.74
C PRO A 97 -12.34 0.85 -9.43
N GLU A 98 -12.45 -0.21 -8.65
CA GLU A 98 -13.13 -0.14 -7.36
C GLU A 98 -12.40 0.76 -6.35
N TRP A 99 -11.17 1.15 -6.64
CA TRP A 99 -10.40 2.04 -5.78
C TRP A 99 -10.30 3.46 -6.30
N LYS A 100 -11.11 3.77 -7.32
CA LYS A 100 -11.04 5.08 -7.96
C LYS A 100 -11.37 6.22 -7.02
N ASP A 101 -12.13 5.97 -5.99
CA ASP A 101 -12.56 6.99 -5.05
C ASP A 101 -11.42 7.56 -4.20
N VAL A 102 -10.27 6.91 -4.15
CA VAL A 102 -9.19 7.36 -3.27
C VAL A 102 -8.06 8.08 -3.99
N TRP A 103 -8.16 8.20 -5.30
CA TRP A 103 -7.07 8.86 -6.03
C TRP A 103 -7.54 9.50 -7.35
#